data_8bd74afda3bb7b2cb003315df8c053a8
#
_entry.id   8bd74afda3bb7b2cb003315df8c053a8
#
_cell.length_a   1.000
_cell.length_b   1.000
_cell.length_c   1.000
_cell.angle_alpha   90.00
_cell.angle_beta   90.00
_cell.angle_gamma   90.00
#
_symmetry.space_group_name_H-M   'P 1'
#
loop_
_entity.id
_entity.type
_entity.pdbx_description
1 polymer ?
#
loop_
_entity_poly.entity_id
_entity_poly.type
_entity_poly.pdbx_seq_one_letter_code
_entity_poly.pdbx_strand_id
1 'polypeptide(L)'
;MNFEYNIKRIVDISLIELENKIYTYLRNNSYKISEKGNGYITFVEDELSNRRRSRSDFHTRIGEGKFIFHEETAGNIQIELNYLTSINYYLFLVCLILAFGIYTRNLIMPIIFSIVSATPILFKIFYLNEHVFDEVLSS
;
A
#
# COMPACT_ATOMS: atom_id res chain seq x y z
N MET A 1 9.44 5.95 10.99
CA MET A 1 9.12 4.55 11.29
C MET A 1 8.26 4.02 10.15
N ASN A 2 8.72 3.02 9.43
CA ASN A 2 7.99 2.42 8.32
C ASN A 2 7.50 1.05 8.78
N PHE A 3 6.25 0.75 8.48
CA PHE A 3 5.68 -0.57 8.70
C PHE A 3 5.59 -1.29 7.37
N GLU A 4 6.04 -2.54 7.38
CA GLU A 4 5.87 -3.45 6.25
C GLU A 4 4.59 -4.24 6.45
N TYR A 5 3.74 -4.21 5.45
CA TYR A 5 2.52 -5.01 5.38
C TYR A 5 2.67 -6.08 4.32
N ASN A 6 2.15 -7.26 4.60
CA ASN A 6 2.13 -8.38 3.70
C ASN A 6 0.68 -8.81 3.43
N ILE A 7 0.33 -8.87 2.16
CA ILE A 7 -0.96 -9.36 1.69
C ILE A 7 -0.71 -10.55 0.79
N LYS A 8 -1.46 -11.65 0.96
CA LYS A 8 -1.30 -12.89 0.21
C LYS A 8 -2.61 -13.31 -0.43
N ARG A 9 -2.51 -13.86 -1.64
CA ARG A 9 -3.63 -14.48 -2.34
C ARG A 9 -3.14 -15.64 -3.20
N ILE A 10 -3.95 -16.68 -3.33
CA ILE A 10 -3.71 -17.79 -4.26
C ILE A 10 -4.52 -17.52 -5.51
N VAL A 11 -3.88 -17.66 -6.68
CA VAL A 11 -4.49 -17.43 -7.99
C VAL A 11 -4.26 -18.64 -8.90
N ASP A 12 -5.24 -18.93 -9.74
CA ASP A 12 -5.22 -20.01 -10.71
C ASP A 12 -5.01 -19.43 -12.12
N ILE A 13 -3.82 -18.90 -12.35
CA ILE A 13 -3.37 -18.38 -13.64
C ILE A 13 -1.90 -18.74 -13.85
N SER A 14 -1.44 -18.75 -15.10
CA SER A 14 -0.03 -19.04 -15.39
C SER A 14 0.89 -17.93 -14.89
N LEU A 15 2.15 -18.28 -14.56
CA LEU A 15 3.17 -17.32 -14.11
C LEU A 15 3.37 -16.18 -15.11
N ILE A 16 3.40 -16.52 -16.41
CA ILE A 16 3.58 -15.53 -17.48
C ILE A 16 2.40 -14.55 -17.54
N GLU A 17 1.19 -15.05 -17.39
CA GLU A 17 -0.01 -14.23 -17.37
C GLU A 17 -0.02 -13.32 -16.13
N LEU A 18 0.32 -13.85 -14.97
CA LEU A 18 0.42 -13.08 -13.72
C LEU A 18 1.46 -11.96 -13.85
N GLU A 19 2.66 -12.25 -14.35
CA GLU A 19 3.69 -11.22 -14.59
C GLU A 19 3.16 -10.13 -15.51
N ASN A 20 2.52 -10.48 -16.63
CA ASN A 20 1.98 -9.50 -17.58
C ASN A 20 0.90 -8.61 -16.94
N LYS A 21 0.04 -9.17 -16.12
CA LYS A 21 -0.98 -8.42 -15.36
C LYS A 21 -0.35 -7.47 -14.36
N ILE A 22 0.66 -7.91 -13.61
CA ILE A 22 1.41 -7.04 -12.70
C ILE A 22 2.06 -5.89 -13.47
N TYR A 23 2.71 -6.13 -14.61
CA TYR A 23 3.30 -5.09 -15.43
C TYR A 23 2.26 -4.07 -15.92
N THR A 24 1.12 -4.56 -16.39
CA THR A 24 0.02 -3.70 -16.86
C THR A 24 -0.53 -2.85 -15.72
N TYR A 25 -0.75 -3.44 -14.56
CA TYR A 25 -1.18 -2.74 -13.34
C TYR A 25 -0.18 -1.64 -12.95
N LEU A 26 1.11 -1.96 -12.85
CA LEU A 26 2.16 -1.01 -12.47
C LEU A 26 2.25 0.15 -13.45
N ARG A 27 2.20 -0.14 -14.76
CA ARG A 27 2.23 0.86 -15.82
C ARG A 27 1.00 1.77 -15.78
N ASN A 28 -0.19 1.21 -15.64
CA ASN A 28 -1.45 1.96 -15.61
C ASN A 28 -1.54 2.87 -14.38
N ASN A 29 -0.94 2.44 -13.27
CA ASN A 29 -0.91 3.20 -12.03
C ASN A 29 0.32 4.10 -11.86
N SER A 30 1.15 4.27 -12.91
CA SER A 30 2.33 5.13 -12.89
C SER A 30 3.33 4.72 -11.80
N TYR A 31 3.59 3.43 -11.70
CA TYR A 31 4.69 2.86 -10.93
C TYR A 31 5.87 2.56 -11.84
N LYS A 32 7.07 2.73 -11.30
CA LYS A 32 8.33 2.36 -11.95
C LYS A 32 8.85 1.07 -11.33
N ILE A 33 9.23 0.11 -12.17
CA ILE A 33 9.89 -1.10 -11.69
C ILE A 33 11.33 -0.72 -11.34
N SER A 34 11.71 -0.97 -10.10
CA SER A 34 13.08 -0.71 -9.62
C SER A 34 13.96 -1.93 -9.75
N GLU A 35 13.41 -3.13 -9.53
CA GLU A 35 14.14 -4.38 -9.63
C GLU A 35 13.21 -5.51 -10.07
N LYS A 36 13.75 -6.45 -10.83
CA LYS A 36 13.08 -7.70 -11.21
C LYS A 36 14.03 -8.88 -10.98
N GLY A 37 13.52 -9.93 -10.35
CA GLY A 37 14.22 -11.20 -10.18
C GLY A 37 13.31 -12.39 -10.48
N ASN A 38 13.84 -13.60 -10.26
CA ASN A 38 13.04 -14.81 -10.35
C ASN A 38 12.05 -14.86 -9.18
N GLY A 39 10.75 -14.73 -9.50
CA GLY A 39 9.69 -14.80 -8.52
C GLY A 39 9.43 -13.51 -7.75
N TYR A 40 9.97 -12.36 -8.17
CA TYR A 40 9.63 -11.08 -7.56
C TYR A 40 9.77 -9.89 -8.50
N ILE A 41 9.00 -8.85 -8.25
CA ILE A 41 9.05 -7.54 -8.91
C ILE A 41 8.95 -6.46 -7.84
N THR A 42 9.99 -5.62 -7.71
CA THR A 42 9.99 -4.46 -6.83
C THR A 42 9.63 -3.21 -7.62
N PHE A 43 8.79 -2.37 -7.07
CA PHE A 43 8.32 -1.16 -7.71
C PHE A 43 8.30 0.02 -6.76
N VAL A 44 8.41 1.21 -7.33
CA VAL A 44 8.34 2.49 -6.62
C VAL A 44 7.40 3.42 -7.36
N GLU A 45 6.85 4.38 -6.66
CA GLU A 45 6.04 5.44 -7.29
C GLU A 45 6.89 6.25 -8.26
N ASP A 46 6.43 6.44 -9.49
CA ASP A 46 7.06 7.34 -10.45
C ASP A 46 6.65 8.79 -10.17
N GLU A 47 7.49 9.50 -9.42
CA GLU A 47 7.26 10.90 -9.06
C GLU A 47 7.27 11.85 -10.27
N LEU A 48 7.91 11.44 -11.37
CA LEU A 48 8.01 12.23 -12.61
C LEU A 48 6.85 11.97 -13.57
N SER A 49 5.93 11.07 -13.23
CA SER A 49 4.79 10.80 -14.08
C SER A 49 3.86 12.02 -14.16
N ASN A 50 3.43 12.38 -15.39
CA ASN A 50 2.50 13.48 -15.65
C ASN A 50 1.05 13.16 -15.21
N ARG A 51 0.85 12.10 -14.44
CA ARG A 51 -0.47 11.73 -13.94
C ARG A 51 -0.99 12.77 -12.95
N ARG A 52 -2.20 13.27 -13.18
CA ARG A 52 -2.90 14.11 -12.21
C ARG A 52 -3.19 13.28 -10.96
N ARG A 53 -2.54 13.65 -9.85
CA ARG A 53 -2.81 13.03 -8.54
C ARG A 53 -4.21 13.40 -8.08
N SER A 54 -5.03 12.40 -7.80
CA SER A 54 -6.33 12.59 -7.15
C SER A 54 -6.14 12.64 -5.62
N ARG A 55 -7.06 13.27 -4.90
CA ARG A 55 -7.06 13.24 -3.43
C ARG A 55 -7.22 11.82 -2.88
N SER A 56 -7.92 10.94 -3.59
CA SER A 56 -8.06 9.52 -3.24
C SER A 56 -6.74 8.76 -3.34
N ASP A 57 -5.86 9.13 -4.28
CA ASP A 57 -4.57 8.46 -4.47
C ASP A 57 -3.69 8.50 -3.21
N PHE A 58 -3.79 9.58 -2.43
CA PHE A 58 -3.03 9.70 -1.18
C PHE A 58 -3.34 8.60 -0.17
N HIS A 59 -4.58 8.10 -0.16
CA HIS A 59 -5.03 7.08 0.79
C HIS A 59 -4.98 5.66 0.25
N THR A 60 -4.85 5.49 -1.06
CA THR A 60 -4.92 4.17 -1.71
C THR A 60 -3.61 3.75 -2.38
N ARG A 61 -2.70 4.69 -2.68
CA ARG A 61 -1.44 4.37 -3.34
C ARG A 61 -0.39 3.79 -2.41
N ILE A 62 0.38 2.87 -2.98
CA ILE A 62 1.59 2.31 -2.39
C ILE A 62 2.77 3.16 -2.87
N GLY A 63 3.60 3.69 -1.97
CA GLY A 63 4.80 4.44 -2.35
C GLY A 63 5.90 3.52 -2.91
N GLU A 64 6.14 2.42 -2.19
CA GLU A 64 7.12 1.39 -2.54
C GLU A 64 6.56 0.02 -2.17
N GLY A 65 6.76 -0.98 -3.01
CA GLY A 65 6.29 -2.33 -2.76
C GLY A 65 7.04 -3.38 -3.56
N LYS A 66 6.78 -4.64 -3.18
CA LYS A 66 7.37 -5.82 -3.81
C LYS A 66 6.29 -6.87 -3.98
N PHE A 67 6.05 -7.28 -5.22
CA PHE A 67 5.30 -8.49 -5.53
C PHE A 67 6.25 -9.68 -5.47
N ILE A 68 5.84 -10.74 -4.77
CA ILE A 68 6.54 -12.01 -4.70
C ILE A 68 5.56 -13.08 -5.15
N PHE A 69 5.98 -13.99 -5.99
CA PHE A 69 5.13 -15.08 -6.47
C PHE A 69 5.86 -16.41 -6.38
N HIS A 70 5.17 -17.39 -5.82
CA HIS A 70 5.65 -18.74 -5.64
C HIS A 70 4.68 -19.71 -6.31
N GLU A 71 5.20 -20.64 -7.10
CA GLU A 71 4.41 -21.75 -7.59
C GLU A 71 4.14 -22.72 -6.43
N GLU A 72 2.87 -22.95 -6.14
CA GLU A 72 2.45 -24.01 -5.25
C GLU A 72 2.19 -25.32 -6.03
N THR A 73 2.10 -26.43 -5.29
CA THR A 73 1.69 -27.72 -5.85
C THR A 73 0.32 -27.63 -6.51
N ALA A 74 0.19 -28.18 -7.73
CA ALA A 74 -1.04 -28.24 -8.53
C ALA A 74 -1.34 -27.04 -9.47
N GLY A 75 -0.34 -26.23 -9.82
CA GLY A 75 -0.52 -25.18 -10.84
C GLY A 75 -1.09 -23.86 -10.31
N ASN A 76 -1.32 -23.78 -9.02
CA ASN A 76 -1.71 -22.52 -8.36
C ASN A 76 -0.47 -21.68 -8.03
N ILE A 77 -0.61 -20.38 -8.16
CA ILE A 77 0.45 -19.43 -7.79
C ILE A 77 0.01 -18.65 -6.56
N GLN A 78 0.85 -18.63 -5.53
CA GLN A 78 0.70 -17.73 -4.42
C GLN A 78 1.37 -16.40 -4.77
N ILE A 79 0.57 -15.35 -4.83
CA ILE A 79 1.05 -13.96 -4.96
C ILE A 79 1.06 -13.28 -3.59
N GLU A 80 2.17 -12.63 -3.27
CA GLU A 80 2.32 -11.82 -2.08
C GLU A 80 2.65 -10.37 -2.48
N LEU A 81 2.05 -9.41 -1.83
CA LEU A 81 2.42 -8.01 -1.93
C LEU A 81 2.96 -7.53 -0.60
N ASN A 82 4.23 -7.18 -0.57
CA ASN A 82 4.86 -6.48 0.54
C ASN A 82 4.93 -5.00 0.20
N TYR A 83 4.42 -4.14 1.06
CA TYR A 83 4.49 -2.70 0.86
C TYR A 83 4.84 -1.94 2.13
N LEU A 84 5.52 -0.81 1.97
CA LEU A 84 5.92 0.06 3.06
C LEU A 84 4.90 1.20 3.23
N THR A 85 4.48 1.40 4.47
CA THR A 85 3.66 2.56 4.84
C THR A 85 4.38 3.36 5.91
N SER A 86 4.67 4.63 5.60
CA SER A 86 5.23 5.56 6.59
C SER A 86 4.12 6.17 7.43
N ILE A 87 4.28 6.08 8.74
CA ILE A 87 3.36 6.70 9.72
C ILE A 87 3.96 7.93 10.40
N ASN A 88 5.16 8.36 9.99
CA ASN A 88 5.87 9.47 10.65
C ASN A 88 5.04 10.73 10.72
N TYR A 89 4.35 11.09 9.64
CA TYR A 89 3.49 12.26 9.60
C TYR A 89 2.34 12.18 10.61
N TYR A 90 1.68 11.03 10.68
CA TYR A 90 0.55 10.82 11.60
C TYR A 90 1.03 10.80 13.05
N LEU A 91 2.18 10.17 13.31
CA LEU A 91 2.78 10.15 14.65
C LEU A 91 3.10 11.57 15.12
N PHE A 92 3.70 12.38 14.25
CA PHE A 92 3.99 13.78 14.54
C PHE A 92 2.72 14.58 14.82
N LEU A 93 1.68 14.40 14.01
CA LEU A 93 0.40 15.05 14.19
C LEU A 93 -0.25 14.67 15.53
N VAL A 94 -0.26 13.39 15.88
CA VAL A 94 -0.79 12.90 17.15
C VAL A 94 -0.02 13.48 18.34
N CYS A 95 1.31 13.53 18.26
CA CYS A 95 2.13 14.14 19.30
C CYS A 95 1.80 15.63 19.50
N LEU A 96 1.61 16.39 18.42
CA LEU A 96 1.21 17.79 18.49
C LEU A 96 -0.18 17.97 19.14
N ILE A 97 -1.15 17.16 18.75
CA ILE A 97 -2.51 17.19 19.27
C ILE A 97 -2.51 16.89 20.77
N LEU A 98 -1.77 15.86 21.20
CA LEU A 98 -1.67 15.49 22.61
C LEU A 98 -0.92 16.57 23.44
N ALA A 99 0.15 17.15 22.91
CA ALA A 99 0.86 18.24 23.57
C ALA A 99 -0.05 19.46 23.79
N PHE A 100 -0.88 19.79 22.79
CA PHE A 100 -1.88 20.84 22.93
C PHE A 100 -2.94 20.50 23.97
N GLY A 101 -3.37 19.23 24.06
CA GLY A 101 -4.30 18.77 25.09
C GLY A 101 -3.75 18.90 26.51
N ILE A 102 -2.48 18.56 26.70
CA ILE A 102 -1.79 18.75 28.00
C ILE A 102 -1.73 20.23 28.35
N TYR A 103 -1.36 21.08 27.39
CA TYR A 103 -1.29 22.54 27.60
C TYR A 103 -2.64 23.14 27.99
N THR A 104 -3.74 22.72 27.35
CA THR A 104 -5.09 23.19 27.64
C THR A 104 -5.76 22.51 28.82
N ARG A 105 -5.10 21.54 29.45
CA ARG A 105 -5.64 20.66 30.51
C ARG A 105 -6.95 19.97 30.16
N ASN A 106 -7.16 19.73 28.87
CA ASN A 106 -8.33 19.01 28.34
C ASN A 106 -7.85 17.92 27.36
N LEU A 107 -7.91 16.65 27.80
CA LEU A 107 -7.43 15.51 27.01
C LEU A 107 -8.53 14.83 26.19
N ILE A 108 -9.81 15.09 26.45
CA ILE A 108 -10.92 14.40 25.79
C ILE A 108 -10.91 14.69 24.29
N MET A 109 -10.92 15.97 23.92
CA MET A 109 -10.90 16.38 22.50
C MET A 109 -9.64 15.92 21.76
N PRO A 110 -8.42 16.12 22.28
CA PRO A 110 -7.21 15.59 21.68
C PRO A 110 -7.19 14.10 21.44
N ILE A 111 -7.74 13.30 22.35
CA ILE A 111 -7.84 11.84 22.17
C ILE A 111 -8.77 11.52 21.00
N ILE A 112 -9.94 12.17 20.91
CA ILE A 112 -10.88 11.98 19.81
C ILE A 112 -10.22 12.36 18.48
N PHE A 113 -9.55 13.52 18.39
CA PHE A 113 -8.84 13.93 17.18
C PHE A 113 -7.70 13.00 16.79
N SER A 114 -6.99 12.42 17.76
CA SER A 114 -5.93 11.44 17.51
C SER A 114 -6.49 10.15 16.87
N ILE A 115 -7.64 9.68 17.34
CA ILE A 115 -8.32 8.52 16.76
C ILE A 115 -8.79 8.82 15.33
N VAL A 116 -9.42 9.97 15.12
CA VAL A 116 -9.87 10.39 13.79
C VAL A 116 -8.71 10.54 12.81
N SER A 117 -7.56 11.06 13.27
CA SER A 117 -6.37 11.22 12.41
C SER A 117 -5.74 9.88 11.99
N ALA A 118 -5.98 8.79 12.71
CA ALA A 118 -5.54 7.45 12.35
C ALA A 118 -6.42 6.79 11.27
N THR A 119 -7.65 7.26 11.07
CA THR A 119 -8.63 6.68 10.14
C THR A 119 -8.08 6.53 8.70
N PRO A 120 -7.35 7.48 8.10
CA PRO A 120 -6.82 7.34 6.75
C PRO A 120 -5.84 6.17 6.59
N ILE A 121 -5.04 5.89 7.62
CA ILE A 121 -4.10 4.74 7.60
C ILE A 121 -4.88 3.43 7.61
N LEU A 122 -5.85 3.31 8.49
CA LEU A 122 -6.70 2.12 8.57
C LEU A 122 -7.45 1.91 7.25
N PHE A 123 -8.03 2.97 6.69
CA PHE A 123 -8.70 2.90 5.39
C PHE A 123 -7.77 2.39 4.30
N LYS A 124 -6.53 2.90 4.23
CA LYS A 124 -5.52 2.44 3.26
C LYS A 124 -5.24 0.95 3.39
N ILE A 125 -5.02 0.46 4.61
CA ILE A 125 -4.73 -0.95 4.87
C ILE A 125 -5.93 -1.82 4.44
N PHE A 126 -7.14 -1.46 4.84
CA PHE A 126 -8.35 -2.19 4.46
C PHE A 126 -8.57 -2.19 2.95
N TYR A 127 -8.45 -1.02 2.30
CA TYR A 127 -8.62 -0.90 0.86
C TYR A 127 -7.63 -1.77 0.09
N LEU A 128 -6.34 -1.73 0.44
CA LEU A 128 -5.32 -2.52 -0.22
C LEU A 128 -5.51 -4.02 0.01
N ASN A 129 -5.88 -4.44 1.21
CA ASN A 129 -6.15 -5.84 1.50
C ASN A 129 -7.28 -6.42 0.65
N GLU A 130 -8.31 -5.63 0.37
CA GLU A 130 -9.51 -6.09 -0.32
C GLU A 130 -9.41 -5.94 -1.84
N HIS A 131 -8.83 -4.85 -2.34
CA HIS A 131 -8.97 -4.46 -3.73
C HIS A 131 -7.70 -4.61 -4.58
N VAL A 132 -6.50 -4.57 -3.98
CA VAL A 132 -5.25 -4.51 -4.77
C VAL A 132 -5.09 -5.70 -5.72
N PHE A 133 -5.40 -6.91 -5.27
CA PHE A 133 -5.28 -8.09 -6.12
C PHE A 133 -6.38 -8.18 -7.17
N ASP A 134 -7.57 -7.66 -6.88
CA ASP A 134 -8.64 -7.59 -7.87
C ASP A 134 -8.29 -6.60 -8.98
N GLU A 135 -7.67 -5.47 -8.64
CA GLU A 135 -7.15 -4.51 -9.61
C GLU A 135 -6.01 -5.10 -10.47
N VAL A 136 -5.07 -5.82 -9.85
CA VAL A 136 -3.98 -6.51 -10.56
C VAL A 136 -4.53 -7.58 -11.51
N LEU A 137 -5.48 -8.40 -11.06
CA LEU A 137 -6.03 -9.50 -11.85
C LEU A 137 -6.97 -9.02 -12.95
N SER A 138 -7.57 -7.84 -12.82
CA SER A 138 -8.41 -7.21 -13.84
C SER A 138 -7.64 -6.39 -14.88
N SER A 139 -6.35 -6.20 -14.67
CA SER A 139 -5.44 -5.43 -15.55
C SER A 139 -4.96 -6.27 -16.78
#